data_1a25751cad8673efbcf12fd08222add6
#
_entry.id   1a25751cad8673efbcf12fd08222add6
#
_cell.length_a   1.000
_cell.length_b   1.000
_cell.length_c   1.000
_cell.angle_alpha   90.00
_cell.angle_beta   90.00
_cell.angle_gamma   90.00
#
_symmetry.space_group_name_H-M   'P 1'
#
loop_
_entity.id
_entity.type
_entity.pdbx_description
1 polymer ?
#
loop_
_entity_poly.entity_id
_entity_poly.type
_entity_poly.pdbx_seq_one_letter_code
_entity_poly.pdbx_strand_id
1 'polypeptide(L)'
;QLLESIEANVAAELKDMSYASTATVSLAYRREDFPRLPDSFGFVVPAIEKRKIMACTFSSLKYPGRAPEGRILLRAFLGGSLQPELFNDDDRTMEHNVSAELKDLLGVTVAPQICRIWRHPNSMPQYHVGHEARVKRIETALQSFPTLALVGSAYHGVGISDCVRTGEEAADKLVGRLQNPT
;
A
#
# COMPACT_ATOMS: atom_id res chain seq x y z
N GLN A 1 -10.95 -13.36 14.45
CA GLN A 1 -11.30 -14.78 14.64
C GLN A 1 -10.25 -15.53 15.46
N LEU A 2 -8.95 -15.56 15.05
CA LEU A 2 -7.91 -16.33 15.77
C LEU A 2 -7.72 -15.91 17.24
N LEU A 3 -7.87 -14.63 17.55
CA LEU A 3 -7.67 -14.07 18.89
C LEU A 3 -8.94 -14.01 19.74
N GLU A 4 -10.12 -14.21 19.18
CA GLU A 4 -11.39 -14.11 19.93
C GLU A 4 -11.46 -15.09 21.11
N SER A 5 -10.90 -16.28 20.95
CA SER A 5 -10.84 -17.30 22.01
C SER A 5 -9.67 -17.13 22.99
N ILE A 6 -8.69 -16.27 22.67
CA ILE A 6 -7.48 -16.03 23.46
C ILE A 6 -7.65 -14.76 24.28
N GLU A 7 -7.98 -13.64 23.61
CA GLU A 7 -8.15 -12.33 24.23
C GLU A 7 -9.19 -11.51 23.43
N ALA A 8 -10.43 -11.50 23.92
CA ALA A 8 -11.57 -10.90 23.25
C ALA A 8 -11.43 -9.37 23.07
N ASN A 9 -10.78 -8.66 24.03
CA ASN A 9 -10.58 -7.21 23.92
C ASN A 9 -9.60 -6.88 22.80
N VAL A 10 -8.51 -7.63 22.65
CA VAL A 10 -7.57 -7.47 21.55
C VAL A 10 -8.27 -7.75 20.21
N ALA A 11 -9.09 -8.81 20.16
CA ALA A 11 -9.84 -9.13 18.96
C ALA A 11 -10.81 -8.01 18.55
N ALA A 12 -11.48 -7.36 19.52
CA ALA A 12 -12.35 -6.21 19.29
C ALA A 12 -11.57 -4.99 18.75
N GLU A 13 -10.45 -4.63 19.38
CA GLU A 13 -9.61 -3.52 18.93
C GLU A 13 -9.08 -3.74 17.51
N LEU A 14 -8.71 -4.98 17.16
CA LEU A 14 -8.26 -5.34 15.81
C LEU A 14 -9.39 -5.27 14.78
N LYS A 15 -10.61 -5.68 15.16
CA LYS A 15 -11.79 -5.64 14.29
C LYS A 15 -12.17 -4.20 13.92
N ASP A 16 -11.92 -3.26 14.81
CA ASP A 16 -12.19 -1.83 14.62
C ASP A 16 -11.10 -1.11 13.79
N MET A 17 -10.00 -1.78 13.46
CA MET A 17 -9.01 -1.24 12.54
C MET A 17 -9.58 -1.23 11.12
N SER A 18 -9.75 -0.04 10.54
CA SER A 18 -10.22 0.08 9.17
C SER A 18 -9.08 -0.13 8.17
N TYR A 19 -9.43 -0.71 7.04
CA TYR A 19 -8.52 -0.92 5.92
C TYR A 19 -9.15 -0.39 4.64
N ALA A 20 -8.36 0.36 3.87
CA ALA A 20 -8.76 0.78 2.54
C ALA A 20 -8.37 -0.27 1.49
N SER A 21 -9.19 -0.35 0.46
CA SER A 21 -8.90 -1.13 -0.75
C SER A 21 -8.26 -0.24 -1.80
N THR A 22 -7.22 -0.73 -2.47
CA THR A 22 -6.50 -0.01 -3.52
C THR A 22 -6.33 -0.88 -4.75
N ALA A 23 -6.17 -0.26 -5.91
CA ALA A 23 -5.76 -0.93 -7.13
C ALA A 23 -4.47 -0.32 -7.66
N THR A 24 -3.64 -1.16 -8.27
CA THR A 24 -2.47 -0.72 -9.03
C THR A 24 -2.64 -1.08 -10.50
N VAL A 25 -2.39 -0.10 -11.38
CA VAL A 25 -2.41 -0.28 -12.83
C VAL A 25 -1.00 -0.08 -13.33
N SER A 26 -0.40 -1.17 -13.83
CA SER A 26 0.93 -1.15 -14.43
C SER A 26 0.80 -1.07 -15.95
N LEU A 27 1.43 -0.06 -16.55
CA LEU A 27 1.35 0.21 -17.98
C LEU A 27 2.74 0.28 -18.58
N ALA A 28 2.94 -0.41 -19.69
CA ALA A 28 4.18 -0.36 -20.46
C ALA A 28 3.98 0.36 -21.79
N TYR A 29 4.94 1.21 -22.12
CA TYR A 29 4.98 2.02 -23.33
C TYR A 29 6.37 1.96 -23.98
N ARG A 30 6.52 2.51 -25.18
CA ARG A 30 7.83 2.85 -25.73
C ARG A 30 8.34 4.15 -25.11
N ARG A 31 9.65 4.31 -24.98
CA ARG A 31 10.25 5.56 -24.47
C ARG A 31 9.92 6.75 -25.36
N GLU A 32 9.84 6.53 -26.67
CA GLU A 32 9.51 7.54 -27.68
C GLU A 32 8.09 8.10 -27.56
N ASP A 33 7.17 7.34 -26.93
CA ASP A 33 5.78 7.76 -26.70
C ASP A 33 5.66 8.86 -25.63
N PHE A 34 6.76 9.13 -24.91
CA PHE A 34 6.83 10.13 -23.85
C PHE A 34 7.70 11.33 -24.24
N PRO A 35 7.15 12.36 -24.88
CA PRO A 35 7.92 13.52 -25.28
C PRO A 35 8.48 14.30 -24.08
N ARG A 36 7.82 14.22 -22.91
CA ARG A 36 8.17 14.96 -21.69
C ARG A 36 8.06 14.09 -20.45
N LEU A 37 8.86 13.00 -20.38
CA LEU A 37 8.95 12.26 -19.14
C LEU A 37 9.86 13.03 -18.17
N PRO A 38 9.34 13.48 -17.01
CA PRO A 38 10.14 14.16 -16.00
C PRO A 38 11.30 13.29 -15.51
N ASP A 39 12.45 13.91 -15.21
CA ASP A 39 13.56 13.27 -14.50
C ASP A 39 13.21 13.13 -13.01
N SER A 40 12.38 12.14 -12.72
CA SER A 40 11.84 11.87 -11.37
C SER A 40 11.43 10.41 -11.24
N PHE A 41 11.16 9.97 -10.00
CA PHE A 41 10.71 8.61 -9.74
C PHE A 41 9.18 8.44 -9.82
N GLY A 42 8.47 9.52 -10.07
CA GLY A 42 7.02 9.55 -10.13
C GLY A 42 6.44 10.83 -9.50
N PHE A 43 5.15 10.84 -9.29
CA PHE A 43 4.44 11.95 -8.66
C PHE A 43 3.29 11.45 -7.78
N VAL A 44 2.89 12.28 -6.83
CA VAL A 44 1.67 12.14 -6.02
C VAL A 44 0.68 13.21 -6.43
N VAL A 45 -0.59 12.87 -6.38
CA VAL A 45 -1.69 13.80 -6.70
C VAL A 45 -2.32 14.28 -5.41
N PRO A 46 -2.29 15.59 -5.11
CA PRO A 46 -3.00 16.14 -3.97
C PRO A 46 -4.51 15.91 -4.10
N ALA A 47 -5.18 15.59 -2.99
CA ALA A 47 -6.62 15.29 -2.99
C ALA A 47 -7.49 16.43 -3.54
N ILE A 48 -7.04 17.69 -3.41
CA ILE A 48 -7.72 18.86 -3.94
C ILE A 48 -7.86 18.84 -5.47
N GLU A 49 -6.98 18.16 -6.18
CA GLU A 49 -7.01 18.01 -7.64
C GLU A 49 -8.14 17.11 -8.12
N LYS A 50 -8.72 16.30 -7.24
CA LYS A 50 -9.85 15.38 -7.52
C LYS A 50 -9.63 14.47 -8.73
N ARG A 51 -8.39 14.08 -9.00
CA ARG A 51 -8.04 13.19 -10.10
C ARG A 51 -8.35 11.74 -9.77
N LYS A 52 -8.47 10.91 -10.79
CA LYS A 52 -8.80 9.48 -10.64
C LYS A 52 -7.61 8.59 -10.28
N ILE A 53 -6.43 9.17 -10.12
CA ILE A 53 -5.24 8.49 -9.61
C ILE A 53 -4.69 9.22 -8.39
N MET A 54 -4.17 8.49 -7.42
CA MET A 54 -3.53 9.06 -6.23
C MET A 54 -2.05 9.37 -6.47
N ALA A 55 -1.40 8.57 -7.29
CA ALA A 55 0.02 8.66 -7.58
C ALA A 55 0.37 7.88 -8.85
N CYS A 56 1.52 8.18 -9.41
CA CYS A 56 2.13 7.36 -10.46
C CYS A 56 3.63 7.23 -10.20
N THR A 57 4.13 6.00 -10.16
CA THR A 57 5.57 5.71 -10.08
C THR A 57 6.12 5.40 -11.47
N PHE A 58 7.23 6.02 -11.83
CA PHE A 58 8.00 5.70 -13.03
C PHE A 58 8.92 4.52 -12.71
N SER A 59 8.33 3.31 -12.71
CA SER A 59 8.96 2.10 -12.16
C SER A 59 10.27 1.74 -12.83
N SER A 60 10.39 1.97 -14.15
CA SER A 60 11.63 1.71 -14.90
C SER A 60 12.73 2.73 -14.65
N LEU A 61 12.38 3.98 -14.23
CA LEU A 61 13.36 4.98 -13.83
C LEU A 61 13.78 4.81 -12.36
N LYS A 62 12.82 4.46 -11.51
CA LYS A 62 13.08 4.27 -10.08
C LYS A 62 13.90 3.02 -9.79
N TYR A 63 13.71 1.96 -10.57
CA TYR A 63 14.35 0.66 -10.35
C TYR A 63 14.98 0.15 -11.65
N PRO A 64 16.32 0.14 -11.74
CA PRO A 64 17.03 -0.41 -12.90
C PRO A 64 16.60 -1.84 -13.22
N GLY A 65 16.52 -2.18 -14.50
CA GLY A 65 16.17 -3.53 -14.96
C GLY A 65 14.67 -3.88 -14.90
N ARG A 66 13.79 -2.92 -14.56
CA ARG A 66 12.32 -3.15 -14.52
C ARG A 66 11.65 -3.10 -15.89
N ALA A 67 12.31 -2.58 -16.90
CA ALA A 67 11.85 -2.62 -18.29
C ALA A 67 13.05 -2.82 -19.23
N PRO A 68 12.87 -3.44 -20.40
CA PRO A 68 13.89 -3.50 -21.44
C PRO A 68 14.28 -2.10 -21.91
N GLU A 69 15.46 -2.00 -22.54
CA GLU A 69 15.90 -0.75 -23.18
C GLU A 69 14.84 -0.23 -24.18
N GLY A 70 14.67 1.07 -24.23
CA GLY A 70 13.65 1.73 -25.06
C GLY A 70 12.21 1.53 -24.57
N ARG A 71 11.99 0.97 -23.38
CA ARG A 71 10.66 0.81 -22.76
C ARG A 71 10.53 1.60 -21.47
N ILE A 72 9.30 2.02 -21.19
CA ILE A 72 8.90 2.69 -19.96
C ILE A 72 7.84 1.84 -19.26
N LEU A 73 8.04 1.61 -17.96
CA LEU A 73 7.05 0.99 -17.09
C LEU A 73 6.58 2.00 -16.05
N LEU A 74 5.30 2.28 -16.07
CA LEU A 74 4.60 3.12 -15.10
C LEU A 74 3.73 2.26 -14.19
N ARG A 75 3.49 2.75 -12.97
CA ARG A 75 2.50 2.17 -12.05
C ARG A 75 1.66 3.28 -11.45
N ALA A 76 0.39 3.34 -11.82
CA ALA A 76 -0.61 4.22 -11.23
C ALA A 76 -1.30 3.53 -10.05
N PHE A 77 -1.77 4.34 -9.10
CA PHE A 77 -2.46 3.89 -7.89
C PHE A 77 -3.83 4.56 -7.82
N LEU A 78 -4.87 3.75 -7.56
CA LEU A 78 -6.27 4.16 -7.52
C LEU A 78 -6.95 3.67 -6.23
N GLY A 79 -8.09 4.27 -5.88
CA GLY A 79 -8.90 3.89 -4.73
C GLY A 79 -8.42 4.53 -3.44
N GLY A 80 -8.23 3.73 -2.39
CA GLY A 80 -7.89 4.24 -1.08
C GLY A 80 -9.08 4.82 -0.33
N SER A 81 -8.84 5.42 0.83
CA SER A 81 -9.90 5.93 1.72
C SER A 81 -10.62 7.17 1.18
N LEU A 82 -10.00 7.93 0.27
CA LEU A 82 -10.57 9.17 -0.27
C LEU A 82 -11.43 8.95 -1.52
N GLN A 83 -11.21 7.88 -2.26
CA GLN A 83 -11.92 7.55 -3.50
C GLN A 83 -12.18 6.04 -3.58
N PRO A 84 -12.88 5.44 -2.58
CA PRO A 84 -13.07 4.00 -2.51
C PRO A 84 -13.88 3.43 -3.68
N GLU A 85 -14.70 4.25 -4.32
CA GLU A 85 -15.51 3.89 -5.49
C GLU A 85 -14.64 3.46 -6.69
N LEU A 86 -13.48 4.06 -6.89
CA LEU A 86 -12.57 3.74 -8.00
C LEU A 86 -12.00 2.32 -7.91
N PHE A 87 -11.99 1.73 -6.72
CA PHE A 87 -11.58 0.34 -6.55
C PHE A 87 -12.56 -0.65 -7.19
N ASN A 88 -13.83 -0.28 -7.26
CA ASN A 88 -14.92 -1.12 -7.77
C ASN A 88 -15.11 -1.02 -9.29
N ASP A 89 -14.39 -0.10 -9.95
CA ASP A 89 -14.40 -0.01 -11.40
C ASP A 89 -13.93 -1.33 -12.05
N ASP A 90 -14.49 -1.67 -13.20
CA ASP A 90 -13.98 -2.78 -14.00
C ASP A 90 -12.59 -2.45 -14.62
N ASP A 91 -11.89 -3.46 -15.11
CA ASP A 91 -10.54 -3.31 -15.62
C ASP A 91 -10.47 -2.34 -16.81
N ARG A 92 -11.47 -2.34 -17.68
CA ARG A 92 -11.55 -1.44 -18.83
C ARG A 92 -11.72 0.01 -18.39
N THR A 93 -12.56 0.24 -17.41
CA THR A 93 -12.80 1.58 -16.83
C THR A 93 -11.55 2.08 -16.11
N MET A 94 -10.88 1.24 -15.32
CA MET A 94 -9.61 1.59 -14.67
C MET A 94 -8.52 1.94 -15.68
N GLU A 95 -8.33 1.14 -16.71
CA GLU A 95 -7.36 1.40 -17.79
C GLU A 95 -7.67 2.71 -18.49
N HIS A 96 -8.93 2.96 -18.83
CA HIS A 96 -9.39 4.20 -19.47
C HIS A 96 -9.11 5.42 -18.57
N ASN A 97 -9.47 5.35 -17.30
CA ASN A 97 -9.27 6.43 -16.34
C ASN A 97 -7.78 6.76 -16.19
N VAL A 98 -6.93 5.75 -16.00
CA VAL A 98 -5.47 5.95 -15.87
C VAL A 98 -4.88 6.52 -17.17
N SER A 99 -5.28 6.00 -18.32
CA SER A 99 -4.79 6.50 -19.63
C SER A 99 -5.17 7.96 -19.86
N ALA A 100 -6.38 8.37 -19.46
CA ALA A 100 -6.83 9.75 -19.53
C ALA A 100 -6.00 10.67 -18.63
N GLU A 101 -5.71 10.24 -17.39
CA GLU A 101 -4.86 10.99 -16.46
C GLU A 101 -3.41 11.11 -16.98
N LEU A 102 -2.83 10.04 -17.51
CA LEU A 102 -1.48 10.07 -18.08
C LEU A 102 -1.40 10.94 -19.34
N LYS A 103 -2.47 10.96 -20.13
CA LYS A 103 -2.57 11.87 -21.29
C LYS A 103 -2.54 13.33 -20.83
N ASP A 104 -3.33 13.67 -19.84
CA ASP A 104 -3.41 15.04 -19.32
C ASP A 104 -2.11 15.50 -18.63
N LEU A 105 -1.55 14.63 -17.77
CA LEU A 105 -0.40 14.96 -16.93
C LEU A 105 0.95 14.83 -17.66
N LEU A 106 1.10 13.84 -18.54
CA LEU A 106 2.37 13.48 -19.18
C LEU A 106 2.35 13.64 -20.71
N GLY A 107 1.20 13.94 -21.31
CA GLY A 107 1.06 14.11 -22.76
C GLY A 107 1.07 12.81 -23.55
N VAL A 108 0.87 11.64 -22.91
CA VAL A 108 0.85 10.33 -23.58
C VAL A 108 -0.47 10.12 -24.28
N THR A 109 -0.44 10.03 -25.60
CA THR A 109 -1.67 9.93 -26.42
C THR A 109 -1.89 8.53 -27.03
N VAL A 110 -0.92 7.64 -26.90
CA VAL A 110 -0.99 6.28 -27.43
C VAL A 110 -1.49 5.29 -26.37
N ALA A 111 -2.08 4.20 -26.81
CA ALA A 111 -2.46 3.12 -25.89
C ALA A 111 -1.23 2.41 -25.34
N PRO A 112 -1.27 1.89 -24.11
CA PRO A 112 -0.18 1.10 -23.55
C PRO A 112 -0.03 -0.23 -24.33
N GLN A 113 1.20 -0.69 -24.47
CA GLN A 113 1.47 -2.01 -25.07
C GLN A 113 1.09 -3.16 -24.13
N ILE A 114 1.17 -2.88 -22.83
CA ILE A 114 0.78 -3.81 -21.76
C ILE A 114 0.04 -3.00 -20.71
N CYS A 115 -1.11 -3.49 -20.28
CA CYS A 115 -1.82 -3.04 -19.10
C CYS A 115 -2.03 -4.24 -18.16
N ARG A 116 -1.73 -4.08 -16.88
CA ARG A 116 -1.98 -5.09 -15.85
C ARG A 116 -2.53 -4.40 -14.62
N ILE A 117 -3.68 -4.90 -14.14
CA ILE A 117 -4.40 -4.38 -12.99
C ILE A 117 -4.34 -5.41 -11.87
N TRP A 118 -3.99 -4.94 -10.68
CA TRP A 118 -3.99 -5.74 -9.46
C TRP A 118 -4.82 -5.03 -8.41
N ARG A 119 -5.79 -5.75 -7.84
CA ARG A 119 -6.63 -5.27 -6.77
C ARG A 119 -6.12 -5.79 -5.42
N HIS A 120 -6.07 -4.89 -4.46
CA HIS A 120 -5.63 -5.15 -3.09
C HIS A 120 -6.79 -4.81 -2.14
N PRO A 121 -7.76 -5.75 -1.98
CA PRO A 121 -8.91 -5.50 -1.10
C PRO A 121 -8.46 -5.47 0.35
N ASN A 122 -8.95 -4.48 1.11
CA ASN A 122 -8.72 -4.34 2.55
C ASN A 122 -7.25 -4.55 2.95
N SER A 123 -6.31 -3.97 2.20
CA SER A 123 -4.87 -4.24 2.37
C SER A 123 -4.10 -3.07 2.97
N MET A 124 -4.70 -1.88 3.00
CA MET A 124 -4.03 -0.66 3.46
C MET A 124 -4.64 -0.19 4.79
N PRO A 125 -4.00 -0.47 5.94
CA PRO A 125 -4.50 -0.03 7.24
C PRO A 125 -4.55 1.49 7.31
N GLN A 126 -5.59 2.02 7.96
CA GLN A 126 -5.84 3.44 8.10
C GLN A 126 -5.56 3.88 9.55
N TYR A 127 -4.61 4.79 9.72
CA TYR A 127 -4.23 5.35 11.00
C TYR A 127 -5.11 6.58 11.30
N HIS A 128 -6.30 6.32 11.84
CA HIS A 128 -7.18 7.37 12.29
C HIS A 128 -6.70 8.02 13.59
N VAL A 129 -7.28 9.16 13.94
CA VAL A 129 -7.04 9.78 15.24
C VAL A 129 -7.30 8.77 16.37
N GLY A 130 -6.36 8.62 17.28
CA GLY A 130 -6.40 7.62 18.35
C GLY A 130 -5.77 6.27 18.02
N HIS A 131 -5.17 6.10 16.84
CA HIS A 131 -4.49 4.86 16.44
C HIS A 131 -3.40 4.42 17.42
N GLU A 132 -2.52 5.34 17.83
CA GLU A 132 -1.44 5.04 18.78
C GLU A 132 -1.99 4.56 20.13
N ALA A 133 -3.05 5.21 20.64
CA ALA A 133 -3.70 4.78 21.85
C ALA A 133 -4.33 3.39 21.74
N ARG A 134 -4.89 3.05 20.57
CA ARG A 134 -5.39 1.71 20.26
C ARG A 134 -4.27 0.68 20.30
N VAL A 135 -3.18 0.93 19.58
CA VAL A 135 -2.02 0.03 19.56
C VAL A 135 -1.48 -0.21 20.96
N LYS A 136 -1.38 0.85 21.78
CA LYS A 136 -0.95 0.75 23.17
C LYS A 136 -1.89 -0.12 24.04
N ARG A 137 -3.22 -0.03 23.84
CA ARG A 137 -4.17 -0.92 24.54
C ARG A 137 -3.97 -2.38 24.14
N ILE A 138 -3.81 -2.65 22.84
CA ILE A 138 -3.52 -3.99 22.31
C ILE A 138 -2.22 -4.54 22.94
N GLU A 139 -1.14 -3.77 22.93
CA GLU A 139 0.15 -4.18 23.49
C GLU A 139 0.07 -4.43 24.99
N THR A 140 -0.69 -3.62 25.72
CA THR A 140 -0.90 -3.80 27.16
C THR A 140 -1.64 -5.10 27.45
N ALA A 141 -2.70 -5.40 26.70
CA ALA A 141 -3.45 -6.62 26.86
C ALA A 141 -2.61 -7.87 26.50
N LEU A 142 -1.73 -7.75 25.51
CA LEU A 142 -0.82 -8.84 25.12
C LEU A 142 0.31 -9.13 26.12
N GLN A 143 0.54 -8.27 27.12
CA GLN A 143 1.53 -8.52 28.18
C GLN A 143 1.24 -9.83 28.95
N SER A 144 -0.03 -10.20 29.07
CA SER A 144 -0.46 -11.47 29.67
C SER A 144 -0.15 -12.70 28.83
N PHE A 145 0.31 -12.52 27.58
CA PHE A 145 0.63 -13.58 26.62
C PHE A 145 2.08 -13.47 26.15
N PRO A 146 3.07 -13.86 26.99
CA PRO A 146 4.49 -13.58 26.74
C PRO A 146 5.05 -14.23 25.47
N THR A 147 4.36 -15.24 24.94
CA THR A 147 4.74 -15.98 23.71
C THR A 147 3.99 -15.49 22.46
N LEU A 148 3.19 -14.42 22.57
CA LEU A 148 2.41 -13.86 21.47
C LEU A 148 2.87 -12.45 21.15
N ALA A 149 3.08 -12.13 19.86
CA ALA A 149 3.32 -10.79 19.37
C ALA A 149 2.48 -10.51 18.11
N LEU A 150 2.07 -9.27 17.93
CA LEU A 150 1.42 -8.76 16.72
C LEU A 150 2.37 -7.77 16.05
N VAL A 151 2.64 -7.99 14.77
CA VAL A 151 3.56 -7.17 13.96
C VAL A 151 2.98 -6.91 12.58
N GLY A 152 3.52 -5.91 11.89
CA GLY A 152 3.14 -5.58 10.52
C GLY A 152 2.62 -4.16 10.38
N SER A 153 2.16 -3.84 9.18
CA SER A 153 1.80 -2.49 8.75
C SER A 153 0.62 -1.85 9.51
N ALA A 154 -0.12 -2.63 10.29
CA ALA A 154 -1.27 -2.15 11.04
C ALA A 154 -0.91 -1.48 12.39
N TYR A 155 0.34 -1.51 12.82
CA TYR A 155 0.73 -1.09 14.19
C TYR A 155 1.66 0.11 14.23
N HIS A 156 2.93 -0.05 13.82
CA HIS A 156 4.01 0.92 14.03
C HIS A 156 4.66 1.42 12.75
N GLY A 157 3.89 1.62 11.70
CA GLY A 157 4.38 2.11 10.41
C GLY A 157 3.98 1.20 9.25
N VAL A 158 3.63 1.83 8.14
CA VAL A 158 3.16 1.14 6.92
C VAL A 158 4.29 0.78 5.96
N GLY A 159 5.50 1.27 6.22
CA GLY A 159 6.69 1.02 5.39
C GLY A 159 7.19 -0.42 5.52
N ILE A 160 7.77 -0.97 4.44
CA ILE A 160 8.39 -2.30 4.49
C ILE A 160 9.51 -2.34 5.53
N SER A 161 10.33 -1.29 5.61
CA SER A 161 11.39 -1.16 6.61
C SER A 161 10.86 -1.20 8.04
N ASP A 162 9.72 -0.55 8.30
CA ASP A 162 9.08 -0.58 9.63
C ASP A 162 8.55 -1.98 9.96
N CYS A 163 7.94 -2.63 8.98
CA CYS A 163 7.43 -4.01 9.17
C CYS A 163 8.57 -5.00 9.46
N VAL A 164 9.71 -4.87 8.76
CA VAL A 164 10.89 -5.71 8.99
C VAL A 164 11.45 -5.44 10.38
N ARG A 165 11.74 -4.18 10.71
CA ARG A 165 12.28 -3.77 12.00
C ARG A 165 11.42 -4.27 13.17
N THR A 166 10.11 -3.99 13.12
CA THR A 166 9.19 -4.43 14.19
C THR A 166 9.05 -5.94 14.28
N GLY A 167 9.16 -6.64 13.14
CA GLY A 167 9.20 -8.11 13.10
C GLY A 167 10.44 -8.68 13.78
N GLU A 168 11.62 -8.15 13.51
CA GLU A 168 12.88 -8.54 14.13
C GLU A 168 12.85 -8.27 15.64
N GLU A 169 12.47 -7.04 16.06
CA GLU A 169 12.33 -6.68 17.47
C GLU A 169 11.37 -7.61 18.25
N ALA A 170 10.26 -8.00 17.62
CA ALA A 170 9.29 -8.92 18.23
C ALA A 170 9.85 -10.34 18.35
N ALA A 171 10.55 -10.83 17.32
CA ALA A 171 11.19 -12.14 17.34
C ALA A 171 12.25 -12.23 18.46
N ASP A 172 13.12 -11.22 18.57
CA ASP A 172 14.14 -11.17 19.61
C ASP A 172 13.55 -11.17 21.02
N LYS A 173 12.49 -10.39 21.23
CA LYS A 173 11.77 -10.37 22.52
C LYS A 173 11.13 -11.71 22.86
N LEU A 174 10.54 -12.41 21.89
CA LEU A 174 9.92 -13.73 22.11
C LEU A 174 10.98 -14.78 22.40
N VAL A 175 12.08 -14.81 21.65
CA VAL A 175 13.20 -15.76 21.89
C VAL A 175 13.81 -15.54 23.26
N GLY A 176 14.08 -14.26 23.65
CA GLY A 176 14.61 -13.94 24.97
C GLY A 176 13.71 -14.42 26.13
N ARG A 177 12.40 -14.31 25.99
CA ARG A 177 11.43 -14.81 26.99
C ARG A 177 11.38 -16.33 27.05
N LEU A 178 11.49 -17.03 25.92
CA LEU A 178 11.51 -18.50 25.87
C LEU A 178 12.79 -19.08 26.47
N GLN A 179 13.92 -18.37 26.36
CA GLN A 179 15.21 -18.78 26.92
C GLN A 179 15.30 -18.50 28.44
N ASN A 180 14.56 -17.53 28.96
CA ASN A 180 14.55 -17.12 30.37
C ASN A 180 13.09 -17.07 30.87
N PRO A 181 12.42 -18.24 31.01
CA PRO A 181 11.07 -18.27 31.54
C PRO A 181 11.07 -17.84 33.01
N THR A 182 10.38 -16.76 33.33
CA THR A 182 10.14 -16.27 34.72
C THR A 182 9.06 -17.09 35.39
#